data_ab3bd7239fff18e0c7e679b8d272a199
#
_entry.id   ab3bd7239fff18e0c7e679b8d272a199
#
_cell.length_a   1.000
_cell.length_b   1.000
_cell.length_c   1.000
_cell.angle_alpha   90.00
_cell.angle_beta   90.00
_cell.angle_gamma   90.00
#
_symmetry.space_group_name_H-M   'P 1'
#
loop_
_entity.id
_entity.type
_entity.pdbx_description
1 polymer ?
#
loop_
_entity_poly.entity_id
_entity_poly.type
_entity_poly.pdbx_seq_one_letter_code
_entity_poly.pdbx_strand_id
1 'polypeptide(L)'
;MRAFHTFFFFLIVSFNFSVAQSQSPSEGPFSHLIIRGATLINGNGAPPIGPVDITVENDKITAIDVVGYPGVAIQDKKRPKLKNGGKEVDATGMFILPGFIDMHGHIGGISQATN
;
A
#
# COMPACT_ATOMS: atom_id res chain seq x y z
N MET A 1 -46.58 -20.38 -56.26
CA MET A 1 -46.34 -19.58 -55.05
C MET A 1 -45.23 -20.23 -54.26
N ARG A 2 -44.06 -19.62 -54.23
CA ARG A 2 -42.88 -20.13 -53.52
C ARG A 2 -42.75 -19.37 -52.21
N ALA A 3 -42.88 -20.05 -51.05
CA ALA A 3 -42.72 -19.48 -49.75
C ALA A 3 -41.21 -19.43 -49.40
N PHE A 4 -40.68 -18.24 -49.22
CA PHE A 4 -39.31 -17.97 -48.79
C PHE A 4 -39.27 -18.04 -47.28
N HIS A 5 -38.65 -19.08 -46.68
CA HIS A 5 -38.38 -19.17 -45.26
C HIS A 5 -37.05 -18.50 -45.00
N THR A 6 -37.11 -17.28 -44.45
CA THR A 6 -35.93 -16.55 -43.96
C THR A 6 -35.54 -17.08 -42.59
N PHE A 7 -34.44 -17.87 -42.52
CA PHE A 7 -33.87 -18.37 -41.29
C PHE A 7 -33.02 -17.27 -40.66
N PHE A 8 -33.55 -16.65 -39.61
CA PHE A 8 -32.82 -15.59 -38.86
C PHE A 8 -31.89 -16.27 -37.84
N PHE A 9 -30.59 -16.34 -38.20
CA PHE A 9 -29.55 -16.90 -37.30
C PHE A 9 -29.15 -15.84 -36.28
N PHE A 10 -29.63 -15.99 -35.03
CA PHE A 10 -29.30 -15.09 -33.92
C PHE A 10 -27.93 -15.49 -33.36
N LEU A 11 -26.89 -14.77 -33.79
CA LEU A 11 -25.52 -14.95 -33.30
C LEU A 11 -25.41 -14.34 -31.89
N ILE A 12 -25.51 -15.16 -30.85
CA ILE A 12 -25.25 -14.74 -29.46
C ILE A 12 -23.72 -14.65 -29.26
N VAL A 13 -23.20 -13.44 -29.35
CA VAL A 13 -21.82 -13.16 -28.98
C VAL A 13 -21.75 -13.07 -27.46
N SER A 14 -21.32 -14.15 -26.79
CA SER A 14 -21.02 -14.16 -25.36
C SER A 14 -19.75 -13.37 -25.10
N PHE A 15 -19.88 -12.14 -24.62
CA PHE A 15 -18.76 -11.33 -24.16
C PHE A 15 -18.32 -11.85 -22.79
N ASN A 16 -17.29 -12.71 -22.77
CA ASN A 16 -16.65 -13.10 -21.53
C ASN A 16 -15.80 -11.91 -21.04
N PHE A 17 -16.33 -11.14 -20.08
CA PHE A 17 -15.54 -10.18 -19.31
C PHE A 17 -14.64 -10.96 -18.35
N SER A 18 -13.44 -11.32 -18.79
CA SER A 18 -12.39 -11.75 -17.89
C SER A 18 -11.92 -10.53 -17.13
N VAL A 19 -12.37 -10.38 -15.88
CA VAL A 19 -11.75 -9.44 -14.94
C VAL A 19 -10.38 -10.04 -14.60
N ALA A 20 -9.37 -9.60 -15.34
CA ALA A 20 -7.99 -9.84 -14.95
C ALA A 20 -7.78 -9.11 -13.62
N GLN A 21 -7.80 -9.84 -12.50
CA GLN A 21 -7.26 -9.36 -11.25
C GLN A 21 -5.77 -9.12 -11.50
N SER A 22 -5.42 -7.87 -11.74
CA SER A 22 -4.04 -7.43 -11.69
C SER A 22 -3.58 -7.58 -10.24
N GLN A 23 -2.99 -8.73 -9.92
CA GLN A 23 -2.13 -8.83 -8.74
C GLN A 23 -0.97 -7.87 -9.03
N SER A 24 -0.98 -6.72 -8.37
CA SER A 24 0.19 -5.86 -8.35
C SER A 24 1.35 -6.72 -7.87
N PRO A 25 2.43 -6.88 -8.67
CA PRO A 25 3.58 -7.61 -8.20
C PRO A 25 4.01 -6.99 -6.87
N SER A 26 4.29 -7.83 -5.86
CA SER A 26 4.80 -7.35 -4.59
C SER A 26 6.06 -6.54 -4.88
N GLU A 27 5.95 -5.22 -4.78
CA GLU A 27 7.10 -4.34 -4.97
C GLU A 27 8.01 -4.50 -3.75
N GLY A 28 9.27 -4.83 -3.97
CA GLY A 28 10.30 -4.93 -2.95
C GLY A 28 11.13 -6.23 -3.03
N PRO A 29 12.17 -6.36 -2.21
CA PRO A 29 12.68 -5.36 -1.28
C PRO A 29 13.37 -4.17 -1.97
N PHE A 30 13.26 -2.97 -1.38
CA PHE A 30 13.93 -1.77 -1.88
C PHE A 30 15.19 -1.50 -1.05
N SER A 31 16.30 -1.20 -1.72
CA SER A 31 17.53 -0.78 -1.03
C SER A 31 17.41 0.61 -0.40
N HIS A 32 16.52 1.43 -0.93
CA HIS A 32 16.22 2.76 -0.41
C HIS A 32 14.74 3.07 -0.63
N LEU A 33 14.03 3.36 0.46
CA LEU A 33 12.62 3.72 0.44
C LEU A 33 12.41 5.01 1.24
N ILE A 34 11.59 5.91 0.72
CA ILE A 34 11.14 7.09 1.46
C ILE A 34 9.62 7.06 1.55
N ILE A 35 9.10 7.10 2.77
CA ILE A 35 7.67 7.26 3.03
C ILE A 35 7.43 8.73 3.36
N ARG A 36 6.59 9.39 2.56
CA ARG A 36 6.49 10.85 2.55
C ARG A 36 5.22 11.38 3.20
N GLY A 37 5.37 12.37 4.06
CA GLY A 37 4.27 13.21 4.52
C GLY A 37 3.32 12.59 5.53
N ALA A 38 3.71 11.50 6.17
CA ALA A 38 2.87 10.80 7.13
C ALA A 38 2.77 11.51 8.48
N THR A 39 1.77 11.14 9.26
CA THR A 39 1.70 11.43 10.70
C THR A 39 2.22 10.22 11.48
N LEU A 40 3.30 10.40 12.25
CA LEU A 40 3.91 9.31 13.01
C LEU A 40 3.35 9.25 14.43
N ILE A 41 2.94 8.06 14.84
CA ILE A 41 2.62 7.68 16.22
C ILE A 41 3.68 6.66 16.64
N ASN A 42 4.70 7.09 17.38
CA ASN A 42 5.88 6.27 17.65
C ASN A 42 5.74 5.24 18.80
N GLY A 43 4.58 5.21 19.44
CA GLY A 43 4.30 4.23 20.50
C GLY A 43 4.93 4.51 21.86
N ASN A 44 5.63 5.63 22.06
CA ASN A 44 6.27 5.98 23.33
C ASN A 44 5.39 6.81 24.27
N GLY A 45 4.10 6.99 23.93
CA GLY A 45 3.14 7.80 24.70
C GLY A 45 3.20 9.29 24.39
N ALA A 46 4.09 9.76 23.52
CA ALA A 46 4.10 11.14 23.07
C ALA A 46 2.97 11.41 22.03
N PRO A 47 2.54 12.67 21.87
CA PRO A 47 1.59 13.04 20.84
C PRO A 47 2.10 12.68 19.43
N PRO A 48 1.19 12.43 18.48
CA PRO A 48 1.56 12.25 17.08
C PRO A 48 2.36 13.42 16.54
N ILE A 49 3.34 13.16 15.69
CA ILE A 49 4.15 14.18 15.02
C ILE A 49 4.01 14.05 13.51
N GLY A 50 3.99 15.18 12.81
CA GLY A 50 3.89 15.18 11.34
C GLY A 50 3.62 16.57 10.77
N PRO A 51 3.72 16.70 9.44
CA PRO A 51 4.14 15.65 8.51
C PRO A 51 5.60 15.26 8.67
N VAL A 52 5.89 13.97 8.56
CA VAL A 52 7.25 13.41 8.57
C VAL A 52 7.56 12.68 7.28
N ASP A 53 8.83 12.70 6.88
CA ASP A 53 9.37 11.78 5.88
C ASP A 53 10.23 10.73 6.60
N ILE A 54 10.00 9.45 6.31
CA ILE A 54 10.73 8.33 6.90
C ILE A 54 11.60 7.71 5.83
N THR A 55 12.92 7.68 6.08
CA THR A 55 13.89 7.04 5.20
C THR A 55 14.23 5.66 5.71
N VAL A 56 14.10 4.66 4.84
CA VAL A 56 14.48 3.27 5.08
C VAL A 56 15.60 2.90 4.13
N GLU A 57 16.70 2.38 4.65
CA GLU A 57 17.80 1.83 3.87
C GLU A 57 17.92 0.33 4.17
N ASN A 58 17.76 -0.48 3.13
CA ASN A 58 17.65 -1.92 3.23
C ASN A 58 16.50 -2.33 4.18
N ASP A 59 16.81 -2.77 5.39
CA ASP A 59 15.87 -3.24 6.40
C ASP A 59 15.78 -2.32 7.64
N LYS A 60 16.38 -1.10 7.57
CA LYS A 60 16.49 -0.20 8.73
C LYS A 60 15.91 1.18 8.44
N ILE A 61 15.18 1.72 9.40
CA ILE A 61 14.82 3.13 9.42
C ILE A 61 16.09 3.91 9.78
N THR A 62 16.57 4.74 8.84
CA THR A 62 17.81 5.51 9.01
C THR A 62 17.55 6.97 9.37
N ALA A 63 16.39 7.51 9.02
CA ALA A 63 15.98 8.86 9.38
C ALA A 63 14.47 9.01 9.52
N ILE A 64 14.07 9.94 10.39
CA ILE A 64 12.70 10.43 10.53
C ILE A 64 12.78 11.96 10.54
N ASP A 65 12.42 12.58 9.44
CA ASP A 65 12.56 14.02 9.24
C ASP A 65 11.21 14.70 9.39
N VAL A 66 11.07 15.64 10.33
CA VAL A 66 9.89 16.50 10.43
C VAL A 66 10.00 17.56 9.32
N VAL A 67 9.15 17.46 8.31
CA VAL A 67 9.24 18.28 7.10
C VAL A 67 8.26 19.44 7.07
N GLY A 68 7.40 19.55 8.07
CA GLY A 68 6.41 20.63 8.18
C GLY A 68 5.65 20.59 9.50
N TYR A 69 4.54 21.31 9.51
CA TYR A 69 3.57 21.34 10.61
C TYR A 69 2.16 21.16 10.05
N PRO A 70 1.21 20.62 10.84
CA PRO A 70 -0.18 20.49 10.39
C PRO A 70 -0.74 21.82 9.88
N GLY A 71 -1.36 21.79 8.69
CA GLY A 71 -1.94 22.97 8.06
C GLY A 71 -0.96 23.94 7.40
N VAL A 72 0.34 23.66 7.40
CA VAL A 72 1.36 24.45 6.73
C VAL A 72 1.96 23.67 5.55
N ALA A 73 2.15 24.37 4.42
CA ALA A 73 2.76 23.75 3.25
C ALA A 73 4.16 23.23 3.56
N ILE A 74 4.43 22.00 3.12
CA ILE A 74 5.73 21.35 3.30
C ILE A 74 6.77 22.06 2.44
N GLN A 75 7.96 22.28 3.00
CA GLN A 75 9.08 22.87 2.28
C GLN A 75 9.94 21.76 1.65
N ASP A 76 9.92 21.65 0.33
CA ASP A 76 10.66 20.61 -0.40
C ASP A 76 12.17 20.60 -0.11
N LYS A 77 12.75 21.74 0.22
CA LYS A 77 14.18 21.85 0.56
C LYS A 77 14.58 21.07 1.82
N LYS A 78 13.62 20.76 2.69
CA LYS A 78 13.85 19.99 3.93
C LYS A 78 13.64 18.50 3.75
N ARG A 79 13.17 18.09 2.58
CA ARG A 79 12.83 16.68 2.34
C ARG A 79 14.07 15.87 1.96
N PRO A 80 14.20 14.62 2.46
CA PRO A 80 15.28 13.74 2.04
C PRO A 80 15.20 13.46 0.54
N LYS A 81 16.36 13.29 -0.10
CA LYS A 81 16.44 12.98 -1.53
C LYS A 81 16.45 11.49 -1.77
N LEU A 82 15.66 11.06 -2.74
CA LEU A 82 15.65 9.67 -3.17
C LEU A 82 16.98 9.31 -3.83
N LYS A 83 17.58 8.19 -3.43
CA LYS A 83 18.75 7.62 -4.09
C LYS A 83 18.33 6.88 -5.37
N ASN A 84 19.27 6.75 -6.32
CA ASN A 84 19.02 6.02 -7.56
C ASN A 84 18.57 4.57 -7.27
N GLY A 85 17.49 4.14 -7.94
CA GLY A 85 16.91 2.82 -7.74
C GLY A 85 16.03 2.68 -6.48
N GLY A 86 15.84 3.77 -5.73
CA GLY A 86 14.92 3.79 -4.60
C GLY A 86 13.47 3.97 -5.01
N LYS A 87 12.57 3.83 -4.02
CA LYS A 87 11.12 4.03 -4.16
C LYS A 87 10.63 5.12 -3.21
N GLU A 88 9.65 5.88 -3.66
CA GLU A 88 8.89 6.79 -2.81
C GLU A 88 7.45 6.29 -2.66
N VAL A 89 6.91 6.42 -1.45
CA VAL A 89 5.52 6.16 -1.14
C VAL A 89 4.91 7.43 -0.57
N ASP A 90 3.89 7.95 -1.20
CA ASP A 90 3.11 9.06 -0.65
C ASP A 90 2.17 8.54 0.44
N ALA A 91 2.41 8.99 1.66
CA ALA A 91 1.62 8.69 2.84
C ALA A 91 0.96 9.96 3.43
N THR A 92 0.78 10.98 2.60
CA THR A 92 0.12 12.23 3.01
C THR A 92 -1.28 11.94 3.53
N GLY A 93 -1.57 12.42 4.75
CA GLY A 93 -2.85 12.16 5.42
C GLY A 93 -2.99 10.77 6.07
N MET A 94 -1.97 9.92 5.96
CA MET A 94 -1.95 8.61 6.60
C MET A 94 -1.22 8.66 7.95
N PHE A 95 -1.54 7.70 8.81
CA PHE A 95 -0.84 7.47 10.06
C PHE A 95 0.11 6.29 9.92
N ILE A 96 1.31 6.43 10.49
CA ILE A 96 2.30 5.35 10.56
C ILE A 96 2.52 5.02 12.04
N LEU A 97 2.46 3.73 12.34
CA LEU A 97 2.69 3.18 13.67
C LEU A 97 3.75 2.07 13.59
N PRO A 98 4.49 1.80 14.66
CA PRO A 98 5.26 0.57 14.79
C PRO A 98 4.35 -0.65 14.64
N GLY A 99 4.88 -1.74 14.10
CA GLY A 99 4.15 -3.01 14.04
C GLY A 99 3.71 -3.47 15.43
N PHE A 100 2.51 -4.03 15.52
CA PHE A 100 2.00 -4.56 16.78
C PHE A 100 2.70 -5.87 17.12
N ILE A 101 3.09 -6.01 18.38
CA ILE A 101 3.63 -7.26 18.94
C ILE A 101 2.57 -7.80 19.90
N ASP A 102 1.93 -8.90 19.54
CA ASP A 102 1.02 -9.62 20.42
C ASP A 102 1.79 -10.73 21.14
N MET A 103 1.99 -10.55 22.42
CA MET A 103 2.69 -11.53 23.27
C MET A 103 1.79 -12.69 23.73
N HIS A 104 0.50 -12.66 23.42
CA HIS A 104 -0.47 -13.69 23.82
C HIS A 104 -1.52 -13.94 22.72
N GLY A 105 -1.06 -14.07 21.48
CA GLY A 105 -1.93 -14.35 20.34
C GLY A 105 -2.33 -15.82 20.26
N HIS A 106 -3.63 -16.10 20.32
CA HIS A 106 -4.18 -17.39 19.93
C HIS A 106 -4.50 -17.33 18.42
N ILE A 107 -3.56 -17.74 17.60
CA ILE A 107 -3.85 -17.99 16.18
C ILE A 107 -4.69 -19.28 16.16
N GLY A 108 -5.96 -19.17 15.77
CA GLY A 108 -6.91 -20.27 15.78
C GLY A 108 -6.30 -21.56 15.24
N GLY A 109 -6.00 -22.48 16.15
CA GLY A 109 -5.54 -23.80 15.79
C GLY A 109 -6.62 -24.48 14.98
N ILE A 110 -6.27 -25.02 13.81
CA ILE A 110 -7.10 -25.98 13.13
C ILE A 110 -7.24 -27.14 14.10
N SER A 111 -8.39 -27.24 14.75
CA SER A 111 -8.75 -28.44 15.52
C SER A 111 -8.73 -29.60 14.54
N GLN A 112 -7.65 -30.35 14.52
CA GLN A 112 -7.68 -31.65 13.88
C GLN A 112 -8.64 -32.52 14.72
N ALA A 113 -9.87 -32.60 14.24
CA ALA A 113 -10.76 -33.65 14.71
C ALA A 113 -10.12 -34.98 14.32
N THR A 114 -9.39 -35.59 15.25
CA THR A 114 -8.97 -36.97 15.14
C THR A 114 -10.20 -37.84 15.37
N ASN A 115 -10.69 -38.45 14.30
CA ASN A 115 -11.60 -39.56 14.38
C ASN A 115 -10.86 -40.78 14.91
#